data_4dcb885f6e861f1cc6f6f79acfa933a8
#
_entry.id   4dcb885f6e861f1cc6f6f79acfa933a8
#
_cell.length_a   1.000
_cell.length_b   1.000
_cell.length_c   1.000
_cell.angle_alpha   90.00
_cell.angle_beta   90.00
_cell.angle_gamma   90.00
#
_symmetry.space_group_name_H-M   'P 1'
#
loop_
_entity.id
_entity.type
_entity.pdbx_description
1 polymer ?
#
loop_
_entity_poly.entity_id
_entity_poly.type
_entity_poly.pdbx_seq_one_letter_code
_entity_poly.pdbx_strand_id
1 'polypeptide(L)'
;MEIIKEIIVVEGKDDARRLKEIFECTVIETGGLHISAETIKVLKRALATNGIIIFTDSDKAGDLIRKQILRRLKYSNQDNIKHALLESENKEVEMSSRLEIMKALKKVTTFYARGAKEGLTLSDLIELGLTGSQSRERREKVQQHFQLGNGNNKRLLERINYFRIKREEIEEIIHQKNKTPPEGLEPPT
;
A
#
# COMPACT_ATOMS: atom_id res chain seq x y z
N MET A 1 -4.23 9.96 -17.39
CA MET A 1 -3.11 9.24 -16.76
C MET A 1 -3.33 7.74 -16.92
N GLU A 2 -2.26 6.96 -17.05
CA GLU A 2 -2.34 5.49 -17.02
C GLU A 2 -2.47 5.04 -15.57
N ILE A 3 -3.32 4.03 -15.31
CA ILE A 3 -3.60 3.52 -13.97
C ILE A 3 -2.79 2.25 -13.77
N ILE A 4 -1.89 2.25 -12.79
CA ILE A 4 -1.03 1.09 -12.46
C ILE A 4 -1.75 0.18 -11.48
N LYS A 5 -1.74 -1.13 -11.75
CA LYS A 5 -2.40 -2.15 -10.91
C LYS A 5 -1.65 -2.47 -9.63
N GLU A 6 -0.34 -2.57 -9.73
CA GLU A 6 0.53 -2.93 -8.61
C GLU A 6 0.66 -1.78 -7.61
N ILE A 7 0.96 -2.08 -6.36
CA ILE A 7 1.48 -1.08 -5.42
C ILE A 7 2.94 -0.80 -5.74
N ILE A 8 3.28 0.48 -5.91
CA ILE A 8 4.69 0.89 -6.05
C ILE A 8 5.27 1.17 -4.67
N VAL A 9 6.40 0.55 -4.35
CA VAL A 9 7.11 0.73 -3.08
C VAL A 9 8.31 1.60 -3.33
N VAL A 10 8.38 2.73 -2.63
CA VAL A 10 9.46 3.73 -2.73
C VAL A 10 10.08 4.03 -1.37
N GLU A 11 11.15 4.80 -1.35
CA GLU A 11 11.84 5.17 -0.11
C GLU A 11 11.12 6.26 0.66
N GLY A 12 10.78 7.35 -0.01
CA GLY A 12 10.30 8.57 0.61
C GLY A 12 9.04 9.18 0.01
N LYS A 13 8.66 10.31 0.61
CA LYS A 13 7.46 11.07 0.23
C LYS A 13 7.63 11.79 -1.11
N ASP A 14 8.85 12.21 -1.40
CA ASP A 14 9.15 12.97 -2.62
C ASP A 14 9.12 12.05 -3.84
N ASP A 15 9.63 10.81 -3.71
CA ASP A 15 9.43 9.77 -4.72
C ASP A 15 7.94 9.49 -4.97
N ALA A 16 7.18 9.32 -3.88
CA ALA A 16 5.74 9.06 -3.99
C ALA A 16 4.99 10.21 -4.67
N ARG A 17 5.34 11.46 -4.36
CA ARG A 17 4.79 12.63 -5.02
C ARG A 17 5.13 12.62 -6.51
N ARG A 18 6.41 12.39 -6.83
CA ARG A 18 6.91 12.36 -8.21
C ARG A 18 6.19 11.33 -9.08
N LEU A 19 5.96 10.13 -8.54
CA LEU A 19 5.21 9.09 -9.25
C LEU A 19 3.75 9.45 -9.50
N LYS A 20 3.08 10.04 -8.52
CA LYS A 20 1.67 10.46 -8.62
C LYS A 20 1.44 11.62 -9.58
N GLU A 21 2.46 12.41 -9.91
CA GLU A 21 2.43 13.40 -10.98
C GLU A 21 2.41 12.76 -12.38
N ILE A 22 2.94 11.56 -12.51
CA ILE A 22 3.13 10.86 -13.78
C ILE A 22 2.03 9.83 -14.04
N PHE A 23 1.67 9.07 -13.00
CA PHE A 23 0.73 7.95 -13.06
C PHE A 23 -0.40 8.10 -12.04
N GLU A 24 -1.52 7.48 -12.33
CA GLU A 24 -2.53 7.16 -11.32
C GLU A 24 -2.12 5.83 -10.67
N CYS A 25 -1.53 5.90 -9.47
CA CYS A 25 -0.95 4.73 -8.81
C CYS A 25 -1.08 4.81 -7.29
N THR A 26 -1.11 3.65 -6.64
CA THR A 26 -0.99 3.53 -5.20
C THR A 26 0.46 3.35 -4.82
N VAL A 27 0.97 4.23 -3.96
CA VAL A 27 2.37 4.23 -3.55
C VAL A 27 2.48 3.99 -2.05
N ILE A 28 3.43 3.17 -1.63
CA ILE A 28 3.80 2.94 -0.24
C ILE A 28 5.25 3.37 -0.03
N GLU A 29 5.44 4.26 0.93
CA GLU A 29 6.75 4.73 1.37
C GLU A 29 7.28 3.78 2.46
N THR A 30 8.55 3.40 2.36
CA THR A 30 9.21 2.59 3.40
C THR A 30 9.65 3.42 4.59
N GLY A 31 9.98 4.69 4.37
CA GLY A 31 10.56 5.57 5.38
C GLY A 31 12.02 5.21 5.70
N GLY A 32 12.74 4.65 4.73
CA GLY A 32 14.12 4.19 4.86
C GLY A 32 14.23 2.72 5.29
N LEU A 33 15.33 2.36 5.95
CA LEU A 33 15.65 0.96 6.31
C LEU A 33 14.73 0.36 7.38
N HIS A 34 14.09 1.17 8.23
CA HIS A 34 13.19 0.71 9.28
C HIS A 34 11.74 0.60 8.80
N ILE A 35 11.48 -0.43 7.99
CA ILE A 35 10.14 -0.67 7.45
C ILE A 35 9.21 -1.16 8.58
N SER A 36 8.07 -0.50 8.79
CA SER A 36 7.13 -0.86 9.87
C SER A 36 6.48 -2.23 9.64
N ALA A 37 5.98 -2.85 10.72
CA ALA A 37 5.23 -4.10 10.61
C ALA A 37 3.92 -3.90 9.84
N GLU A 38 3.28 -2.75 9.99
CA GLU A 38 2.07 -2.35 9.28
C GLU A 38 2.32 -2.24 7.77
N THR A 39 3.44 -1.61 7.38
CA THR A 39 3.85 -1.55 5.97
C THR A 39 3.98 -2.96 5.39
N ILE A 40 4.65 -3.86 6.09
CA ILE A 40 4.81 -5.25 5.64
C ILE A 40 3.47 -5.99 5.51
N LYS A 41 2.50 -5.75 6.42
CA LYS A 41 1.15 -6.34 6.30
C LYS A 41 0.45 -5.89 5.01
N VAL A 42 0.51 -4.59 4.70
CA VAL A 42 -0.07 -4.04 3.45
C VAL A 42 0.61 -4.64 2.22
N LEU A 43 1.94 -4.75 2.21
CA LEU A 43 2.67 -5.35 1.10
C LEU A 43 2.34 -6.84 0.92
N LYS A 44 2.19 -7.60 2.01
CA LYS A 44 1.75 -9.02 1.94
C LYS A 44 0.35 -9.13 1.32
N ARG A 45 -0.58 -8.26 1.72
CA ARG A 45 -1.91 -8.21 1.11
C ARG A 45 -1.84 -7.87 -0.38
N ALA A 46 -1.00 -6.89 -0.76
CA ALA A 46 -0.81 -6.53 -2.16
C ALA A 46 -0.28 -7.70 -3.00
N LEU A 47 0.65 -8.49 -2.44
CA LEU A 47 1.16 -9.70 -3.10
C LEU A 47 0.07 -10.75 -3.37
N ALA A 48 -0.92 -10.84 -2.48
CA ALA A 48 -2.05 -11.76 -2.65
C ALA A 48 -3.10 -11.24 -3.66
N THR A 49 -2.96 -10.02 -4.15
CA THR A 49 -3.89 -9.38 -5.10
C THR A 49 -3.19 -9.01 -6.41
N ASN A 50 -2.75 -7.78 -6.53
CA ASN A 50 -2.20 -7.23 -7.78
C ASN A 50 -0.66 -7.25 -7.84
N GLY A 51 0.02 -7.59 -6.74
CA GLY A 51 1.47 -7.57 -6.64
C GLY A 51 2.06 -6.22 -6.24
N ILE A 52 3.38 -6.17 -6.17
CA ILE A 52 4.14 -4.96 -5.85
C ILE A 52 5.25 -4.72 -6.87
N ILE A 53 5.60 -3.46 -7.06
CA ILE A 53 6.80 -3.03 -7.78
C ILE A 53 7.71 -2.32 -6.78
N ILE A 54 8.90 -2.84 -6.54
CA ILE A 54 9.91 -2.17 -5.72
C ILE A 54 10.68 -1.21 -6.62
N PHE A 55 10.57 0.09 -6.34
CA PHE A 55 11.20 1.16 -7.09
C PHE A 55 11.91 2.10 -6.12
N THR A 56 13.12 1.73 -5.73
CA THR A 56 14.03 2.48 -4.84
C THR A 56 15.14 3.11 -5.66
N ASP A 57 15.87 4.03 -5.08
CA ASP A 57 17.01 4.68 -5.71
C ASP A 57 18.07 3.67 -6.20
N SER A 58 18.84 4.07 -7.19
CA SER A 58 19.88 3.22 -7.80
C SER A 58 21.21 3.38 -7.06
N ASP A 59 21.17 3.36 -5.72
CA ASP A 59 22.32 3.48 -4.84
C ASP A 59 22.42 2.33 -3.82
N LYS A 60 23.42 2.36 -2.94
CA LYS A 60 23.63 1.33 -1.91
C LYS A 60 22.50 1.32 -0.87
N ALA A 61 21.89 2.47 -0.55
CA ALA A 61 20.81 2.56 0.41
C ALA A 61 19.53 1.93 -0.17
N GLY A 62 19.18 2.26 -1.41
CA GLY A 62 18.06 1.66 -2.13
C GLY A 62 18.19 0.15 -2.27
N ASP A 63 19.40 -0.36 -2.54
CA ASP A 63 19.67 -1.80 -2.57
C ASP A 63 19.45 -2.48 -1.20
N LEU A 64 19.85 -1.83 -0.12
CA LEU A 64 19.63 -2.34 1.23
C LEU A 64 18.13 -2.38 1.58
N ILE A 65 17.38 -1.33 1.24
CA ILE A 65 15.93 -1.26 1.42
C ILE A 65 15.24 -2.39 0.63
N ARG A 66 15.62 -2.60 -0.62
CA ARG A 66 15.13 -3.66 -1.49
C ARG A 66 15.35 -5.05 -0.86
N LYS A 67 16.56 -5.34 -0.41
CA LYS A 67 16.88 -6.59 0.29
C LYS A 67 16.10 -6.75 1.59
N GLN A 68 15.91 -5.67 2.34
CA GLN A 68 15.13 -5.67 3.57
C GLN A 68 13.66 -5.99 3.32
N ILE A 69 13.04 -5.41 2.29
CA ILE A 69 11.66 -5.71 1.87
C ILE A 69 11.54 -7.21 1.57
N LEU A 70 12.40 -7.72 0.69
CA LEU A 70 12.38 -9.13 0.28
C LEU A 70 12.53 -10.07 1.48
N ARG A 71 13.49 -9.80 2.37
CA ARG A 71 13.71 -10.61 3.58
C ARG A 71 12.48 -10.66 4.48
N ARG A 72 11.78 -9.53 4.65
CA ARG A 72 10.61 -9.43 5.56
C ARG A 72 9.33 -9.97 4.95
N LEU A 73 9.19 -9.97 3.65
CA LEU A 73 8.05 -10.57 2.96
C LEU A 73 8.07 -12.09 2.99
N LYS A 74 9.23 -12.72 3.31
CA LYS A 74 9.40 -14.19 3.40
C LYS A 74 8.73 -14.93 2.24
N TYR A 75 9.06 -14.57 1.02
CA TYR A 75 8.89 -15.36 -0.23
C TYR A 75 7.62 -16.17 -0.41
N SER A 76 6.47 -15.66 -0.06
CA SER A 76 5.24 -16.44 -0.30
C SER A 76 4.74 -16.37 -1.74
N ASN A 77 5.20 -15.41 -2.55
CA ASN A 77 4.76 -15.29 -3.96
C ASN A 77 5.72 -14.38 -4.75
N GLN A 78 6.89 -14.92 -5.13
CA GLN A 78 7.94 -14.15 -5.84
C GLN A 78 7.47 -13.63 -7.20
N ASP A 79 6.55 -14.34 -7.87
CA ASP A 79 6.05 -13.96 -9.19
C ASP A 79 5.29 -12.63 -9.20
N ASN A 80 4.79 -12.21 -8.02
CA ASN A 80 4.08 -10.94 -7.84
C ASN A 80 4.98 -9.80 -7.33
N ILE A 81 6.30 -10.02 -7.21
CA ILE A 81 7.27 -8.97 -6.87
C ILE A 81 8.04 -8.59 -8.13
N LYS A 82 7.87 -7.36 -8.55
CA LYS A 82 8.57 -6.79 -9.70
C LYS A 82 9.57 -5.73 -9.22
N HIS A 83 10.62 -5.52 -10.00
CA HIS A 83 11.65 -4.54 -9.71
C HIS A 83 11.75 -3.54 -10.84
N ALA A 84 11.54 -2.28 -10.55
CA ALA A 84 11.89 -1.18 -11.44
C ALA A 84 13.25 -0.59 -11.01
N LEU A 85 14.07 -0.28 -11.99
CA LEU A 85 15.41 0.30 -11.80
C LEU A 85 15.58 1.47 -12.76
N LEU A 86 16.19 2.55 -12.27
CA LEU A 86 16.69 3.62 -13.12
C LEU A 86 17.95 3.09 -13.83
N GLU A 87 18.14 3.48 -15.08
CA GLU A 87 19.28 2.99 -15.90
C GLU A 87 20.63 3.60 -15.49
N SER A 88 20.61 4.72 -14.77
CA SER A 88 21.82 5.40 -14.29
C SER A 88 22.11 5.02 -12.84
N GLU A 89 23.35 4.67 -12.52
CA GLU A 89 23.80 4.44 -11.14
C GLU A 89 23.73 5.72 -10.30
N ASN A 90 23.51 5.56 -8.99
CA ASN A 90 23.43 6.63 -8.00
C ASN A 90 22.38 7.72 -8.34
N LYS A 91 21.30 7.33 -8.99
CA LYS A 91 20.22 8.25 -9.34
C LYS A 91 19.03 8.09 -8.41
N GLU A 92 18.54 9.25 -7.95
CA GLU A 92 17.37 9.35 -7.10
C GLU A 92 16.08 9.37 -7.94
N VAL A 93 15.05 8.70 -7.47
CA VAL A 93 13.74 8.62 -8.16
C VAL A 93 13.12 10.01 -8.28
N GLU A 94 13.15 10.78 -7.20
CA GLU A 94 12.57 12.14 -7.16
C GLU A 94 13.23 13.11 -8.15
N MET A 95 14.55 12.96 -8.38
CA MET A 95 15.35 13.81 -9.29
C MET A 95 15.29 13.34 -10.74
N SER A 96 14.65 12.20 -11.00
CA SER A 96 14.57 11.63 -12.35
C SER A 96 13.54 12.34 -13.22
N SER A 97 13.85 12.44 -14.50
CA SER A 97 12.91 12.99 -15.47
C SER A 97 11.68 12.09 -15.64
N ARG A 98 10.56 12.69 -16.07
CA ARG A 98 9.34 11.93 -16.39
C ARG A 98 9.63 10.75 -17.34
N LEU A 99 10.48 10.97 -18.35
CA LEU A 99 10.80 9.95 -19.36
C LEU A 99 11.55 8.76 -18.76
N GLU A 100 12.51 9.00 -17.88
CA GLU A 100 13.29 7.94 -17.22
C GLU A 100 12.41 7.09 -16.30
N ILE A 101 11.56 7.74 -15.49
CA ILE A 101 10.60 7.05 -14.62
C ILE A 101 9.62 6.21 -15.47
N MET A 102 9.08 6.78 -16.55
CA MET A 102 8.20 6.04 -17.45
C MET A 102 8.91 4.85 -18.08
N LYS A 103 10.18 5.00 -18.51
CA LYS A 103 10.98 3.93 -19.11
C LYS A 103 11.24 2.80 -18.13
N ALA A 104 11.57 3.12 -16.87
CA ALA A 104 11.81 2.16 -15.81
C ALA A 104 10.53 1.36 -15.46
N LEU A 105 9.39 2.04 -15.32
CA LEU A 105 8.16 1.44 -14.87
C LEU A 105 7.40 0.71 -15.99
N LYS A 106 7.37 1.22 -17.22
CA LYS A 106 6.61 0.59 -18.33
C LYS A 106 7.02 -0.86 -18.62
N LYS A 107 8.25 -1.23 -18.32
CA LYS A 107 8.76 -2.59 -18.51
C LYS A 107 8.14 -3.62 -17.56
N VAL A 108 7.66 -3.17 -16.40
CA VAL A 108 7.26 -4.06 -15.31
C VAL A 108 5.81 -3.84 -14.85
N THR A 109 5.17 -2.74 -15.22
CA THR A 109 3.80 -2.40 -14.78
C THR A 109 2.73 -3.16 -15.55
N THR A 110 1.62 -3.42 -14.85
CA THR A 110 0.36 -3.83 -15.45
C THR A 110 -0.63 -2.66 -15.37
N PHE A 111 -1.25 -2.30 -16.47
CA PHE A 111 -2.20 -1.18 -16.52
C PHE A 111 -3.65 -1.66 -16.49
N TYR A 112 -4.52 -0.87 -15.82
CA TYR A 112 -5.97 -1.05 -15.94
C TYR A 112 -6.45 -0.50 -17.28
N ALA A 113 -7.46 -1.14 -17.86
CA ALA A 113 -8.22 -0.55 -18.96
C ALA A 113 -8.92 0.73 -18.47
N ARG A 114 -8.95 1.78 -19.31
CA ARG A 114 -9.62 3.05 -18.99
C ARG A 114 -11.10 2.79 -18.69
N GLY A 115 -11.60 3.32 -17.57
CA GLY A 115 -13.02 3.26 -17.17
C GLY A 115 -13.30 2.61 -15.82
N ALA A 116 -12.32 2.05 -15.11
CA ALA A 116 -12.52 1.36 -13.83
C ALA A 116 -12.45 2.32 -12.62
N LYS A 117 -13.20 3.43 -12.61
CA LYS A 117 -13.34 4.28 -11.42
C LYS A 117 -14.69 4.08 -10.76
N GLU A 118 -14.86 2.95 -10.07
CA GLU A 118 -15.83 2.78 -9.01
C GLU A 118 -15.07 2.61 -7.70
N GLY A 119 -15.16 3.55 -6.79
CA GLY A 119 -14.51 3.51 -5.49
C GLY A 119 -15.21 4.47 -4.54
N LEU A 120 -14.98 4.27 -3.24
CA LEU A 120 -15.48 5.16 -2.19
C LEU A 120 -14.86 6.55 -2.32
N THR A 121 -15.61 7.54 -1.86
CA THR A 121 -15.23 8.95 -1.79
C THR A 121 -14.89 9.36 -0.35
N LEU A 122 -14.41 10.57 -0.17
CA LEU A 122 -14.22 11.12 1.18
C LEU A 122 -15.57 11.28 1.91
N SER A 123 -16.66 11.58 1.18
CA SER A 123 -18.01 11.65 1.74
C SER A 123 -18.42 10.31 2.35
N ASP A 124 -18.15 9.21 1.65
CA ASP A 124 -18.44 7.87 2.17
C ASP A 124 -17.67 7.58 3.47
N LEU A 125 -16.40 8.00 3.58
CA LEU A 125 -15.64 7.86 4.82
C LEU A 125 -16.24 8.68 5.97
N ILE A 126 -16.80 9.87 5.69
CA ILE A 126 -17.48 10.71 6.68
C ILE A 126 -18.76 10.00 7.15
N GLU A 127 -19.60 9.53 6.24
CA GLU A 127 -20.85 8.83 6.54
C GLU A 127 -20.62 7.53 7.34
N LEU A 128 -19.55 6.79 7.01
CA LEU A 128 -19.13 5.59 7.75
C LEU A 128 -18.51 5.92 9.13
N GLY A 129 -18.35 7.20 9.47
CA GLY A 129 -17.73 7.64 10.72
C GLY A 129 -16.25 7.26 10.84
N LEU A 130 -15.56 7.17 9.71
CA LEU A 130 -14.12 6.88 9.63
C LEU A 130 -13.26 8.15 9.63
N THR A 131 -13.87 9.33 9.79
CA THR A 131 -13.19 10.63 9.85
C THR A 131 -13.59 11.37 11.13
N GLY A 132 -12.79 12.37 11.51
CA GLY A 132 -13.06 13.20 12.70
C GLY A 132 -12.51 12.63 14.01
N SER A 133 -12.73 13.37 15.10
CA SER A 133 -12.11 13.10 16.41
C SER A 133 -12.53 11.79 17.08
N GLN A 134 -13.73 11.31 16.80
CA GLN A 134 -14.28 10.06 17.37
C GLN A 134 -14.14 8.85 16.44
N SER A 135 -13.42 8.99 15.33
CA SER A 135 -13.29 7.93 14.33
C SER A 135 -12.20 6.89 14.65
N ARG A 136 -11.38 7.11 15.66
CA ARG A 136 -10.15 6.35 15.90
C ARG A 136 -10.41 4.84 16.02
N GLU A 137 -11.33 4.45 16.89
CA GLU A 137 -11.64 3.03 17.14
C GLU A 137 -12.19 2.34 15.88
N ARG A 138 -13.13 2.98 15.18
CA ARG A 138 -13.69 2.44 13.93
C ARG A 138 -12.63 2.29 12.85
N ARG A 139 -11.75 3.29 12.73
CA ARG A 139 -10.63 3.24 11.77
C ARG A 139 -9.65 2.13 12.09
N GLU A 140 -9.24 2.01 13.35
CA GLU A 140 -8.34 0.95 13.79
C GLU A 140 -8.94 -0.43 13.48
N LYS A 141 -10.23 -0.62 13.76
CA LYS A 141 -10.94 -1.86 13.47
C LYS A 141 -10.94 -2.20 11.98
N VAL A 142 -11.31 -1.24 11.12
CA VAL A 142 -11.31 -1.40 9.65
C VAL A 142 -9.88 -1.64 9.13
N GLN A 143 -8.90 -0.84 9.58
CA GLN A 143 -7.51 -0.96 9.17
C GLN A 143 -6.90 -2.32 9.57
N GLN A 144 -7.22 -2.82 10.75
CA GLN A 144 -6.75 -4.12 11.23
C GLN A 144 -7.41 -5.27 10.45
N HIS A 145 -8.74 -5.24 10.34
CA HIS A 145 -9.48 -6.30 9.64
C HIS A 145 -9.02 -6.46 8.21
N PHE A 146 -8.96 -5.37 7.48
CA PHE A 146 -8.56 -5.38 6.07
C PHE A 146 -7.04 -5.26 5.85
N GLN A 147 -6.24 -5.29 6.91
CA GLN A 147 -4.76 -5.19 6.84
C GLN A 147 -4.27 -3.98 6.02
N LEU A 148 -4.95 -2.83 6.22
CA LEU A 148 -4.67 -1.61 5.45
C LEU A 148 -3.46 -0.84 5.98
N GLY A 149 -2.95 -1.16 7.17
CA GLY A 149 -1.93 -0.40 7.86
C GLY A 149 -2.42 0.98 8.31
N ASN A 150 -1.63 1.69 9.10
CA ASN A 150 -1.98 3.01 9.61
C ASN A 150 -1.81 4.09 8.55
N GLY A 151 -2.61 5.15 8.64
CA GLY A 151 -2.54 6.28 7.72
C GLY A 151 -3.59 7.36 8.01
N ASN A 152 -3.45 8.51 7.37
CA ASN A 152 -4.47 9.55 7.38
C ASN A 152 -5.66 9.17 6.48
N ASN A 153 -6.70 10.02 6.44
CA ASN A 153 -7.92 9.76 5.65
C ASN A 153 -7.63 9.51 4.17
N LYS A 154 -6.69 10.26 3.59
CA LYS A 154 -6.29 10.11 2.18
C LYS A 154 -5.68 8.73 1.92
N ARG A 155 -4.75 8.30 2.77
CA ARG A 155 -4.12 6.96 2.67
C ARG A 155 -5.11 5.83 2.91
N LEU A 156 -6.04 6.02 3.85
CA LEU A 156 -7.09 5.04 4.12
C LEU A 156 -7.97 4.87 2.87
N LEU A 157 -8.46 5.96 2.31
CA LEU A 157 -9.30 5.96 1.11
C LEU A 157 -8.58 5.35 -0.10
N GLU A 158 -7.33 5.74 -0.35
CA GLU A 158 -6.51 5.15 -1.43
C GLU A 158 -6.42 3.63 -1.30
N ARG A 159 -6.19 3.11 -0.08
CA ARG A 159 -6.05 1.67 0.16
C ARG A 159 -7.37 0.92 0.08
N ILE A 160 -8.46 1.49 0.61
CA ILE A 160 -9.81 0.93 0.45
C ILE A 160 -10.11 0.77 -1.03
N ASN A 161 -9.91 1.81 -1.83
CA ASN A 161 -10.20 1.80 -3.26
C ASN A 161 -9.23 0.88 -4.04
N TYR A 162 -7.96 0.87 -3.67
CA TYR A 162 -6.97 -0.03 -4.26
C TYR A 162 -7.36 -1.51 -4.08
N PHE A 163 -7.75 -1.89 -2.86
CA PHE A 163 -8.16 -3.26 -2.56
C PHE A 163 -9.62 -3.55 -2.92
N ARG A 164 -10.33 -2.59 -3.54
CA ARG A 164 -11.73 -2.69 -3.96
C ARG A 164 -12.68 -3.14 -2.84
N ILE A 165 -12.41 -2.66 -1.62
CA ILE A 165 -13.26 -2.95 -0.46
C ILE A 165 -14.55 -2.17 -0.62
N LYS A 166 -15.66 -2.87 -0.57
CA LYS A 166 -16.99 -2.29 -0.73
C LYS A 166 -17.48 -1.63 0.55
N ARG A 167 -18.42 -0.69 0.42
CA ARG A 167 -19.04 0.01 1.55
C ARG A 167 -19.68 -0.97 2.53
N GLU A 168 -20.41 -1.94 2.00
CA GLU A 168 -21.13 -2.94 2.79
C GLU A 168 -20.19 -3.78 3.67
N GLU A 169 -19.02 -4.16 3.13
CA GLU A 169 -18.01 -4.90 3.89
C GLU A 169 -17.47 -4.07 5.06
N ILE A 170 -17.32 -2.76 4.87
CA ILE A 170 -16.87 -1.85 5.93
C ILE A 170 -17.96 -1.70 6.99
N GLU A 171 -19.22 -1.52 6.59
CA GLU A 171 -20.37 -1.41 7.49
C GLU A 171 -20.51 -2.65 8.36
N GLU A 172 -20.37 -3.84 7.80
CA GLU A 172 -20.37 -5.10 8.56
C GLU A 172 -19.31 -5.10 9.67
N ILE A 173 -18.10 -4.68 9.36
CA ILE A 173 -16.99 -4.64 10.32
C ILE A 173 -17.23 -3.59 11.42
N ILE A 174 -17.77 -2.44 11.07
CA ILE A 174 -18.06 -1.38 12.04
C ILE A 174 -19.17 -1.82 13.01
N HIS A 175 -20.21 -2.50 12.51
CA HIS A 175 -21.38 -2.91 13.30
C HIS A 175 -21.18 -4.23 14.06
N GLN A 176 -20.17 -5.04 13.73
CA GLN A 176 -19.83 -6.20 14.55
C GLN A 176 -19.44 -5.73 15.95
N LYS A 177 -20.33 -5.99 16.95
CA LYS A 177 -19.98 -5.82 18.37
C LYS A 177 -18.73 -6.66 18.65
N ASN A 178 -17.77 -6.10 19.39
CA ASN A 178 -16.58 -6.82 19.83
C ASN A 178 -17.03 -8.16 20.42
N LYS A 179 -16.83 -9.25 19.66
CA LYS A 179 -16.86 -10.58 20.26
C LYS A 179 -15.62 -10.61 21.14
N THR A 180 -15.82 -10.45 22.44
CA THR A 180 -14.83 -10.82 23.45
C THR A 180 -14.33 -12.22 23.11
N PRO A 181 -13.02 -12.50 23.08
CA PRO A 181 -12.54 -13.85 22.95
C PRO A 181 -13.15 -14.66 24.10
N PRO A 182 -13.54 -15.94 23.87
CA PRO A 182 -14.09 -16.76 24.94
C PRO A 182 -13.09 -16.81 26.10
N GLU A 183 -13.53 -16.32 27.26
CA GLU A 183 -12.86 -16.59 28.52
C GLU A 183 -12.85 -18.11 28.74
N GLY A 184 -11.68 -18.65 29.03
CA GLY A 184 -11.57 -19.99 29.60
C GLY A 184 -10.88 -21.00 28.72
N LEU A 185 -9.58 -21.03 28.79
CA LEU A 185 -8.82 -22.27 28.88
C LEU A 185 -7.83 -22.09 30.04
N GLU A 186 -8.29 -22.48 31.24
CA GLU A 186 -7.38 -22.75 32.35
C GLU A 186 -6.40 -23.86 31.93
N PRO A 187 -5.11 -23.75 32.24
CA PRO A 187 -4.18 -24.82 31.97
C PRO A 187 -4.51 -26.01 32.87
N PRO A 188 -4.41 -27.23 32.36
CA PRO A 188 -4.60 -28.44 33.19
C PRO A 188 -3.52 -28.49 34.25
N THR A 189 -3.95 -28.72 35.49
CA THR A 189 -3.11 -29.04 36.66
C THR A 189 -2.29 -30.30 36.47
#